data_4b26764d376e7ca5945dedc447c2de5c
#
_entry.id   4b26764d376e7ca5945dedc447c2de5c
#
_cell.length_a   1.000
_cell.length_b   1.000
_cell.length_c   1.000
_cell.angle_alpha   90.00
_cell.angle_beta   90.00
_cell.angle_gamma   90.00
#
_symmetry.space_group_name_H-M   'P 1'
#
loop_
_entity.id
_entity.type
_entity.pdbx_description
1 polymer ?
#
loop_
_entity_poly.entity_id
_entity_poly.type
_entity_poly.pdbx_seq_one_letter_code
_entity_poly.pdbx_strand_id
1 'polypeptide(L)'
;MSFLELEGVHKHYGPVAALAGVDLSVASGSRTAIVGPSGCGKTTLLRLIAGFEAPDQGRIVLDGEVLANGGAAVPAHRRGIGVVAQDGALFPHLTIADNIGFGLARNAEKRLEHIVELAYIVGLDKAILKRRPHELSGGQQQRVALARAMAMKPRLMLLDEPFSALDTGLRASMRKAVAELLEAAGITTILVTHDQAEALSFASQVAVMRDGLFSQVGTPRELYFHPKDRMVAEFLGDAIILPAKIADGFAISPLGRIAVDTAERRDVARIMLRPEQVILKRTSREGMSGTPEMLFAEVTDSEFAGAMCTVAVRLLNSPDPPDAAAIGNTPLILRKPGMDAPAVGEIVRLTVSGKAHVFA
;
A
#
# COMPACT_ATOMS: atom_id res chain seq x y z
N MET A 1 -21.13 -7.87 -8.63
CA MET A 1 -20.71 -7.98 -10.04
C MET A 1 -19.38 -7.24 -10.18
N SER A 2 -18.45 -7.78 -10.94
CA SER A 2 -17.18 -7.11 -11.23
C SER A 2 -17.40 -5.93 -12.15
N PHE A 3 -16.74 -4.81 -11.91
CA PHE A 3 -16.82 -3.60 -12.71
C PHE A 3 -15.65 -3.48 -13.69
N LEU A 4 -14.43 -3.81 -13.23
CA LEU A 4 -13.27 -3.97 -14.09
C LEU A 4 -12.75 -5.41 -13.95
N GLU A 5 -12.55 -6.06 -15.07
CA GLU A 5 -12.00 -7.42 -15.14
C GLU A 5 -10.78 -7.44 -16.06
N LEU A 6 -9.71 -8.00 -15.54
CA LEU A 6 -8.50 -8.33 -16.29
C LEU A 6 -8.37 -9.85 -16.31
N GLU A 7 -8.25 -10.43 -17.50
CA GLU A 7 -8.19 -11.88 -17.72
C GLU A 7 -6.94 -12.21 -18.51
N GLY A 8 -5.96 -12.85 -17.87
CA GLY A 8 -4.73 -13.32 -18.50
C GLY A 8 -3.98 -12.24 -19.28
N VAL A 9 -3.86 -11.02 -18.74
CA VAL A 9 -3.28 -9.87 -19.45
C VAL A 9 -1.77 -10.00 -19.53
N HIS A 10 -1.22 -10.06 -20.75
CA HIS A 10 0.22 -10.11 -21.04
C HIS A 10 0.69 -8.86 -21.76
N LYS A 11 1.93 -8.44 -21.47
CA LYS A 11 2.61 -7.37 -22.19
C LYS A 11 4.12 -7.56 -22.19
N HIS A 12 4.70 -7.50 -23.38
CA HIS A 12 6.14 -7.59 -23.57
C HIS A 12 6.70 -6.30 -24.19
N TYR A 13 7.91 -5.96 -23.80
CA TYR A 13 8.75 -4.94 -24.44
C TYR A 13 10.06 -5.62 -24.88
N GLY A 14 10.11 -6.03 -26.14
CA GLY A 14 11.20 -6.89 -26.62
C GLY A 14 11.26 -8.19 -25.83
N PRO A 15 12.41 -8.53 -25.21
CA PRO A 15 12.56 -9.78 -24.43
C PRO A 15 11.97 -9.68 -23.01
N VAL A 16 11.53 -8.49 -22.56
CA VAL A 16 11.07 -8.29 -21.18
C VAL A 16 9.56 -8.48 -21.09
N ALA A 17 9.12 -9.46 -20.31
CA ALA A 17 7.72 -9.62 -19.93
C ALA A 17 7.37 -8.62 -18.83
N ALA A 18 6.75 -7.51 -19.18
CA ALA A 18 6.31 -6.51 -18.19
C ALA A 18 5.05 -6.99 -17.45
N LEU A 19 4.18 -7.76 -18.13
CA LEU A 19 3.05 -8.46 -17.53
C LEU A 19 3.02 -9.89 -18.06
N ALA A 20 2.84 -10.86 -17.18
CA ALA A 20 3.02 -12.28 -17.46
C ALA A 20 1.74 -13.12 -17.23
N GLY A 21 0.55 -12.54 -17.49
CA GLY A 21 -0.73 -13.17 -17.25
C GLY A 21 -1.42 -12.64 -16.00
N VAL A 22 -1.82 -11.37 -16.04
CA VAL A 22 -2.43 -10.68 -14.90
C VAL A 22 -3.93 -10.88 -14.90
N ASP A 23 -4.46 -11.39 -13.77
CA ASP A 23 -5.88 -11.51 -13.48
C ASP A 23 -6.25 -10.58 -12.32
N LEU A 24 -7.29 -9.75 -12.47
CA LEU A 24 -7.80 -8.87 -11.42
C LEU A 24 -9.30 -8.61 -11.62
N SER A 25 -10.04 -8.66 -10.52
CA SER A 25 -11.43 -8.25 -10.46
C SER A 25 -11.60 -7.09 -9.48
N VAL A 26 -12.20 -5.99 -9.95
CA VAL A 26 -12.44 -4.78 -9.17
C VAL A 26 -13.94 -4.52 -9.12
N ALA A 27 -14.49 -4.36 -7.93
CA ALA A 27 -15.91 -4.07 -7.73
C ALA A 27 -16.24 -2.60 -8.05
N SER A 28 -17.49 -2.34 -8.46
CA SER A 28 -17.99 -0.97 -8.68
C SER A 28 -17.89 -0.12 -7.42
N GLY A 29 -17.43 1.12 -7.55
CA GLY A 29 -17.26 2.07 -6.44
C GLY A 29 -16.14 1.71 -5.46
N SER A 30 -15.41 0.61 -5.67
CA SER A 30 -14.29 0.22 -4.81
C SER A 30 -13.01 0.99 -5.13
N ARG A 31 -12.12 1.04 -4.14
CA ARG A 31 -10.76 1.57 -4.29
C ARG A 31 -9.76 0.43 -4.22
N THR A 32 -9.06 0.17 -5.31
CA THR A 32 -8.02 -0.87 -5.38
C THR A 32 -6.65 -0.22 -5.44
N ALA A 33 -5.74 -0.59 -4.53
CA ALA A 33 -4.34 -0.19 -4.61
C ALA A 33 -3.49 -1.30 -5.22
N ILE A 34 -2.70 -0.96 -6.23
CA ILE A 34 -1.69 -1.84 -6.82
C ILE A 34 -0.33 -1.39 -6.31
N VAL A 35 0.35 -2.28 -5.62
CA VAL A 35 1.64 -2.02 -4.99
C VAL A 35 2.67 -3.06 -5.40
N GLY A 36 3.94 -2.72 -5.27
CA GLY A 36 5.04 -3.65 -5.61
C GLY A 36 6.34 -2.88 -5.87
N PRO A 37 7.48 -3.58 -5.98
CA PRO A 37 8.78 -2.97 -6.24
C PRO A 37 8.80 -2.21 -7.58
N SER A 38 9.79 -1.32 -7.75
CA SER A 38 9.98 -0.63 -9.03
C SER A 38 10.22 -1.63 -10.15
N GLY A 39 9.64 -1.38 -11.33
CA GLY A 39 9.80 -2.25 -12.50
C GLY A 39 8.92 -3.51 -12.53
N CYS A 40 8.06 -3.77 -11.53
CA CYS A 40 7.20 -4.97 -11.51
C CYS A 40 5.98 -4.93 -12.46
N GLY A 41 5.75 -3.84 -13.22
CA GLY A 41 4.69 -3.77 -14.23
C GLY A 41 3.50 -2.86 -13.91
N LYS A 42 3.45 -2.18 -12.75
CA LYS A 42 2.31 -1.34 -12.30
C LYS A 42 1.91 -0.26 -13.31
N THR A 43 2.86 0.57 -13.75
CA THR A 43 2.60 1.64 -14.72
C THR A 43 2.21 1.07 -16.09
N THR A 44 2.80 -0.06 -16.51
CA THR A 44 2.38 -0.78 -17.72
C THR A 44 0.92 -1.18 -17.63
N LEU A 45 0.51 -1.79 -16.50
CA LEU A 45 -0.87 -2.19 -16.28
C LEU A 45 -1.83 -1.00 -16.35
N LEU A 46 -1.50 0.13 -15.70
CA LEU A 46 -2.31 1.35 -15.81
C LEU A 46 -2.43 1.84 -17.26
N ARG A 47 -1.33 1.81 -18.05
CA ARG A 47 -1.34 2.24 -19.45
C ARG A 47 -2.23 1.36 -20.33
N LEU A 48 -2.27 0.05 -20.07
CA LEU A 48 -3.16 -0.87 -20.76
C LEU A 48 -4.63 -0.61 -20.41
N ILE A 49 -4.95 -0.41 -19.12
CA ILE A 49 -6.31 -0.09 -18.68
C ILE A 49 -6.75 1.27 -19.23
N ALA A 50 -5.88 2.28 -19.21
CA ALA A 50 -6.15 3.60 -19.75
C ALA A 50 -6.33 3.59 -21.28
N GLY A 51 -5.79 2.61 -22.01
CA GLY A 51 -5.84 2.53 -23.46
C GLY A 51 -4.75 3.33 -24.18
N PHE A 52 -3.67 3.65 -23.50
CA PHE A 52 -2.46 4.23 -24.11
C PHE A 52 -1.65 3.18 -24.85
N GLU A 53 -1.81 1.90 -24.46
CA GLU A 53 -1.22 0.74 -25.11
C GLU A 53 -2.23 -0.40 -25.19
N ALA A 54 -1.99 -1.36 -26.07
CA ALA A 54 -2.76 -2.59 -26.17
C ALA A 54 -2.01 -3.74 -25.47
N PRO A 55 -2.72 -4.68 -24.81
CA PRO A 55 -2.11 -5.92 -24.34
C PRO A 55 -1.71 -6.80 -25.54
N ASP A 56 -0.69 -7.63 -25.36
CA ASP A 56 -0.31 -8.60 -26.39
C ASP A 56 -1.27 -9.82 -26.39
N GLN A 57 -1.73 -10.20 -25.16
CA GLN A 57 -2.72 -11.26 -24.96
C GLN A 57 -3.62 -10.91 -23.76
N GLY A 58 -4.73 -11.64 -23.64
CA GLY A 58 -5.68 -11.47 -22.57
C GLY A 58 -6.75 -10.42 -22.88
N ARG A 59 -7.60 -10.14 -21.90
CA ARG A 59 -8.81 -9.35 -22.07
C ARG A 59 -8.95 -8.32 -20.94
N ILE A 60 -9.45 -7.14 -21.29
CA ILE A 60 -9.79 -6.05 -20.35
C ILE A 60 -11.26 -5.70 -20.58
N VAL A 61 -12.07 -5.81 -19.53
CA VAL A 61 -13.50 -5.50 -19.55
C VAL A 61 -13.80 -4.43 -18.51
N LEU A 62 -14.56 -3.40 -18.87
CA LEU A 62 -15.04 -2.37 -17.97
C LEU A 62 -16.55 -2.26 -18.08
N ASP A 63 -17.27 -2.50 -16.99
CA ASP A 63 -18.74 -2.44 -16.90
C ASP A 63 -19.42 -3.24 -18.02
N GLY A 64 -18.92 -4.48 -18.27
CA GLY A 64 -19.39 -5.37 -19.33
C GLY A 64 -18.89 -5.03 -20.75
N GLU A 65 -18.27 -3.87 -20.96
CA GLU A 65 -17.71 -3.45 -22.25
C GLU A 65 -16.28 -3.97 -22.42
N VAL A 66 -15.98 -4.67 -23.52
CA VAL A 66 -14.63 -5.16 -23.85
C VAL A 66 -13.77 -3.97 -24.33
N LEU A 67 -12.82 -3.54 -23.49
CA LEU A 67 -11.89 -2.45 -23.81
C LEU A 67 -10.65 -2.91 -24.56
N ALA A 68 -10.24 -4.17 -24.38
CA ALA A 68 -9.12 -4.76 -25.11
C ALA A 68 -9.27 -6.28 -25.16
N ASN A 69 -8.78 -6.90 -26.26
CA ASN A 69 -8.75 -8.35 -26.45
C ASN A 69 -7.64 -8.68 -27.46
N GLY A 70 -6.54 -9.27 -26.99
CA GLY A 70 -5.47 -9.80 -27.81
C GLY A 70 -4.93 -8.84 -28.88
N GLY A 71 -4.40 -7.67 -28.50
CA GLY A 71 -3.83 -6.67 -29.41
C GLY A 71 -4.83 -5.64 -29.96
N ALA A 72 -6.13 -5.95 -30.02
CA ALA A 72 -7.17 -4.98 -30.35
C ALA A 72 -7.59 -4.21 -29.09
N ALA A 73 -7.62 -2.88 -29.17
CA ALA A 73 -7.96 -2.04 -28.02
C ALA A 73 -8.78 -0.81 -28.40
N VAL A 74 -9.77 -0.48 -27.56
CA VAL A 74 -10.49 0.79 -27.61
C VAL A 74 -9.50 1.91 -27.22
N PRO A 75 -9.40 3.01 -28.01
CA PRO A 75 -8.47 4.09 -27.72
C PRO A 75 -8.87 4.86 -26.44
N ALA A 76 -7.89 5.40 -25.73
CA ALA A 76 -8.05 6.01 -24.39
C ALA A 76 -9.20 7.05 -24.32
N HIS A 77 -9.33 7.93 -25.30
CA HIS A 77 -10.34 8.99 -25.31
C HIS A 77 -11.80 8.48 -25.39
N ARG A 78 -12.01 7.20 -25.69
CA ARG A 78 -13.34 6.57 -25.77
C ARG A 78 -13.67 5.71 -24.55
N ARG A 79 -12.74 5.52 -23.61
CA ARG A 79 -12.94 4.63 -22.46
C ARG A 79 -13.69 5.27 -21.29
N GLY A 80 -13.82 6.60 -21.24
CA GLY A 80 -14.43 7.30 -20.11
C GLY A 80 -13.67 7.13 -18.79
N ILE A 81 -12.33 7.02 -18.91
CA ILE A 81 -11.41 6.79 -17.77
C ILE A 81 -10.66 8.09 -17.47
N GLY A 82 -10.65 8.50 -16.21
CA GLY A 82 -9.83 9.61 -15.73
C GLY A 82 -8.44 9.11 -15.34
N VAL A 83 -7.39 9.83 -15.74
CA VAL A 83 -6.01 9.44 -15.44
C VAL A 83 -5.29 10.62 -14.78
N VAL A 84 -4.62 10.36 -13.66
CA VAL A 84 -3.66 11.24 -13.01
C VAL A 84 -2.30 10.58 -13.13
N ALA A 85 -1.44 11.14 -13.97
CA ALA A 85 -0.07 10.68 -14.16
C ALA A 85 0.84 11.18 -13.03
N GLN A 86 1.96 10.50 -12.80
CA GLN A 86 2.92 10.78 -11.74
C GLN A 86 3.47 12.22 -11.78
N ASP A 87 3.72 12.78 -12.98
CA ASP A 87 4.19 14.14 -13.20
C ASP A 87 3.05 15.18 -13.26
N GLY A 88 1.79 14.75 -13.03
CA GLY A 88 0.59 15.57 -13.15
C GLY A 88 0.22 15.94 -14.58
N ALA A 89 1.15 15.92 -15.54
CA ALA A 89 0.97 16.19 -16.97
C ALA A 89 0.04 17.39 -17.26
N LEU A 90 0.25 18.52 -16.58
CA LEU A 90 -0.54 19.73 -16.80
C LEU A 90 -0.17 20.42 -18.12
N PHE A 91 -1.13 21.08 -18.74
CA PHE A 91 -0.89 21.88 -19.93
C PHE A 91 -0.20 23.20 -19.55
N PRO A 92 1.09 23.41 -19.89
CA PRO A 92 1.87 24.54 -19.37
C PRO A 92 1.43 25.90 -19.91
N HIS A 93 0.76 25.91 -21.04
CA HIS A 93 0.26 27.13 -21.73
C HIS A 93 -1.14 27.55 -21.23
N LEU A 94 -1.84 26.72 -20.48
CA LEU A 94 -3.17 27.00 -19.96
C LEU A 94 -3.11 27.54 -18.52
N THR A 95 -4.14 28.28 -18.12
CA THR A 95 -4.35 28.64 -16.71
C THR A 95 -4.74 27.41 -15.89
N ILE A 96 -4.71 27.53 -14.58
CA ILE A 96 -5.17 26.45 -13.70
C ILE A 96 -6.67 26.19 -13.87
N ALA A 97 -7.48 27.24 -14.03
CA ALA A 97 -8.91 27.09 -14.34
C ALA A 97 -9.12 26.34 -15.67
N ASP A 98 -8.34 26.65 -16.70
CA ASP A 98 -8.45 25.99 -17.99
C ASP A 98 -7.88 24.56 -17.97
N ASN A 99 -6.88 24.29 -17.14
CA ASN A 99 -6.42 22.92 -16.89
C ASN A 99 -7.53 22.10 -16.25
N ILE A 100 -8.12 22.53 -15.13
CA ILE A 100 -9.21 21.83 -14.46
C ILE A 100 -10.40 21.64 -15.40
N GLY A 101 -10.79 22.70 -16.09
CA GLY A 101 -11.94 22.68 -17.00
C GLY A 101 -11.65 22.17 -18.42
N PHE A 102 -10.48 21.57 -18.70
CA PHE A 102 -10.05 21.23 -20.07
C PHE A 102 -11.04 20.33 -20.81
N GLY A 103 -11.58 19.31 -20.14
CA GLY A 103 -12.56 18.39 -20.70
C GLY A 103 -14.01 18.90 -20.68
N LEU A 104 -14.29 20.00 -19.98
CA LEU A 104 -15.63 20.55 -19.87
C LEU A 104 -15.96 21.42 -21.09
N ALA A 105 -17.20 21.36 -21.57
CA ALA A 105 -17.67 22.22 -22.64
C ALA A 105 -17.47 23.69 -22.26
N ARG A 106 -16.93 24.50 -23.17
CA ARG A 106 -16.59 25.92 -22.88
C ARG A 106 -17.82 26.77 -22.53
N ASN A 107 -18.96 26.44 -23.09
CA ASN A 107 -20.24 27.09 -22.89
C ASN A 107 -21.15 26.38 -21.88
N ALA A 108 -20.61 25.42 -21.12
CA ALA A 108 -21.39 24.74 -20.10
C ALA A 108 -21.87 25.74 -19.02
N GLU A 109 -23.16 25.75 -18.77
CA GLU A 109 -23.75 26.48 -17.65
C GLU A 109 -23.06 26.01 -16.35
N LYS A 110 -22.67 26.99 -15.50
CA LYS A 110 -21.95 26.71 -14.23
C LYS A 110 -20.53 26.11 -14.36
N ARG A 111 -19.92 26.12 -15.57
CA ARG A 111 -18.54 25.62 -15.75
C ARG A 111 -17.56 26.19 -14.70
N LEU A 112 -17.60 27.51 -14.48
CA LEU A 112 -16.73 28.15 -13.51
C LEU A 112 -17.04 27.75 -12.07
N GLU A 113 -18.31 27.60 -11.71
CA GLU A 113 -18.73 27.14 -10.39
C GLU A 113 -18.18 25.74 -10.11
N HIS A 114 -18.30 24.83 -11.06
CA HIS A 114 -17.77 23.46 -10.94
C HIS A 114 -16.24 23.42 -10.85
N ILE A 115 -15.52 24.29 -11.62
CA ILE A 115 -14.06 24.40 -11.51
C ILE A 115 -13.66 24.90 -10.10
N VAL A 116 -14.36 25.88 -9.55
CA VAL A 116 -14.11 26.42 -8.20
C VAL A 116 -14.39 25.36 -7.14
N GLU A 117 -15.48 24.61 -7.27
CA GLU A 117 -15.82 23.49 -6.37
C GLU A 117 -14.71 22.42 -6.36
N LEU A 118 -14.30 21.96 -7.55
CA LEU A 118 -13.20 20.99 -7.67
C LEU A 118 -11.89 21.51 -7.08
N ALA A 119 -11.55 22.78 -7.33
CA ALA A 119 -10.37 23.40 -6.74
C ALA A 119 -10.44 23.41 -5.20
N TYR A 120 -11.60 23.77 -4.64
CA TYR A 120 -11.83 23.77 -3.19
C TYR A 120 -11.69 22.35 -2.59
N ILE A 121 -12.28 21.35 -3.24
CA ILE A 121 -12.23 19.93 -2.82
C ILE A 121 -10.80 19.43 -2.72
N VAL A 122 -9.93 19.79 -3.68
CA VAL A 122 -8.51 19.41 -3.63
C VAL A 122 -7.65 20.39 -2.81
N GLY A 123 -8.26 21.26 -2.02
CA GLY A 123 -7.58 22.19 -1.11
C GLY A 123 -6.77 23.27 -1.84
N LEU A 124 -7.25 23.76 -2.99
CA LEU A 124 -6.66 24.85 -3.75
C LEU A 124 -7.45 26.15 -3.54
N ASP A 125 -6.75 27.26 -3.30
CA ASP A 125 -7.35 28.58 -3.19
C ASP A 125 -7.82 29.07 -4.58
N LYS A 126 -8.99 29.72 -4.62
CA LYS A 126 -9.56 30.32 -5.84
C LYS A 126 -8.59 31.34 -6.50
N ALA A 127 -7.73 32.00 -5.71
CA ALA A 127 -6.76 32.98 -6.21
C ALA A 127 -5.77 32.38 -7.21
N ILE A 128 -5.47 31.07 -7.13
CA ILE A 128 -4.51 30.42 -8.04
C ILE A 128 -5.11 30.07 -9.40
N LEU A 129 -6.42 30.10 -9.56
CA LEU A 129 -7.10 29.67 -10.80
C LEU A 129 -6.65 30.45 -12.03
N LYS A 130 -6.18 31.68 -11.85
CA LYS A 130 -5.64 32.53 -12.95
C LYS A 130 -4.16 32.29 -13.23
N ARG A 131 -3.45 31.56 -12.36
CA ARG A 131 -2.01 31.24 -12.53
C ARG A 131 -1.80 30.16 -13.58
N ARG A 132 -0.54 29.96 -13.96
CA ARG A 132 -0.08 28.87 -14.83
C ARG A 132 0.66 27.80 -14.02
N PRO A 133 0.81 26.57 -14.54
CA PRO A 133 1.44 25.47 -13.82
C PRO A 133 2.83 25.79 -13.24
N HIS A 134 3.69 26.50 -13.99
CA HIS A 134 5.04 26.85 -13.54
C HIS A 134 5.09 27.81 -12.35
N GLU A 135 3.97 28.44 -11.99
CA GLU A 135 3.85 29.33 -10.83
C GLU A 135 3.39 28.59 -9.58
N LEU A 136 3.21 27.27 -9.66
CA LEU A 136 2.73 26.41 -8.58
C LEU A 136 3.82 25.46 -8.07
N SER A 137 3.77 25.12 -6.78
CA SER A 137 4.57 24.02 -6.25
C SER A 137 4.17 22.68 -6.86
N GLY A 138 5.05 21.67 -6.84
CA GLY A 138 4.76 20.34 -7.35
C GLY A 138 3.50 19.71 -6.73
N GLY A 139 3.31 19.88 -5.42
CA GLY A 139 2.09 19.41 -4.75
C GLY A 139 0.82 20.15 -5.18
N GLN A 140 0.90 21.46 -5.51
CA GLN A 140 -0.23 22.17 -6.09
C GLN A 140 -0.54 21.69 -7.49
N GLN A 141 0.48 21.42 -8.31
CA GLN A 141 0.31 20.87 -9.67
C GLN A 141 -0.38 19.51 -9.63
N GLN A 142 0.01 18.62 -8.72
CA GLN A 142 -0.64 17.32 -8.52
C GLN A 142 -2.12 17.46 -8.17
N ARG A 143 -2.47 18.39 -7.26
CA ARG A 143 -3.87 18.68 -6.91
C ARG A 143 -4.68 19.22 -8.08
N VAL A 144 -4.09 20.05 -8.96
CA VAL A 144 -4.72 20.50 -10.20
C VAL A 144 -4.97 19.33 -11.15
N ALA A 145 -4.00 18.43 -11.32
CA ALA A 145 -4.14 17.23 -12.14
C ALA A 145 -5.29 16.32 -11.67
N LEU A 146 -5.40 16.16 -10.36
CA LEU A 146 -6.49 15.40 -9.73
C LEU A 146 -7.85 16.06 -10.00
N ALA A 147 -7.98 17.38 -9.76
CA ALA A 147 -9.21 18.13 -10.05
C ALA A 147 -9.60 18.04 -11.54
N ARG A 148 -8.62 18.12 -12.45
CA ARG A 148 -8.85 17.97 -13.90
C ARG A 148 -9.39 16.58 -14.26
N ALA A 149 -8.79 15.53 -13.70
CA ALA A 149 -9.23 14.16 -13.96
C ALA A 149 -10.65 13.89 -13.46
N MET A 150 -11.04 14.52 -12.35
CA MET A 150 -12.37 14.39 -11.76
C MET A 150 -13.45 15.22 -12.47
N ALA A 151 -13.06 16.31 -13.19
CA ALA A 151 -13.99 17.23 -13.81
C ALA A 151 -14.96 16.57 -14.79
N MET A 152 -14.51 15.51 -15.47
CA MET A 152 -15.31 14.76 -16.44
C MET A 152 -16.20 13.66 -15.80
N LYS A 153 -16.21 13.54 -14.48
CA LYS A 153 -16.94 12.47 -13.74
C LYS A 153 -16.70 11.09 -14.37
N PRO A 154 -15.45 10.64 -14.41
CA PRO A 154 -15.09 9.37 -15.07
C PRO A 154 -15.74 8.18 -14.35
N ARG A 155 -16.00 7.10 -15.09
CA ARG A 155 -16.48 5.82 -14.51
C ARG A 155 -15.39 5.13 -13.69
N LEU A 156 -14.13 5.22 -14.14
CA LEU A 156 -12.94 4.67 -13.50
C LEU A 156 -11.88 5.75 -13.40
N MET A 157 -11.26 5.88 -12.22
CA MET A 157 -10.13 6.77 -11.98
C MET A 157 -8.85 5.94 -11.83
N LEU A 158 -7.82 6.30 -12.59
CA LEU A 158 -6.48 5.73 -12.48
C LEU A 158 -5.54 6.78 -11.91
N LEU A 159 -4.90 6.46 -10.79
CA LEU A 159 -4.01 7.34 -10.06
C LEU A 159 -2.61 6.72 -10.02
N ASP A 160 -1.63 7.33 -10.70
CA ASP A 160 -0.23 6.90 -10.68
C ASP A 160 0.55 7.79 -9.72
N GLU A 161 0.85 7.30 -8.53
CA GLU A 161 1.56 7.98 -7.45
C GLU A 161 1.05 9.41 -7.13
N PRO A 162 -0.27 9.61 -6.95
CA PRO A 162 -0.89 10.94 -6.95
C PRO A 162 -0.55 11.79 -5.71
N PHE A 163 0.13 11.22 -4.70
CA PHE A 163 0.47 11.93 -3.47
C PHE A 163 1.98 12.03 -3.25
N SER A 164 2.81 11.55 -4.18
CA SER A 164 4.27 11.47 -4.04
C SER A 164 4.95 12.83 -3.88
N ALA A 165 4.47 13.88 -4.56
CA ALA A 165 5.03 15.24 -4.48
C ALA A 165 4.48 16.09 -3.32
N LEU A 166 3.63 15.51 -2.45
CA LEU A 166 3.07 16.21 -1.28
C LEU A 166 3.98 16.06 -0.05
N ASP A 167 4.03 17.09 0.78
CA ASP A 167 4.63 16.99 2.10
C ASP A 167 3.85 16.04 3.01
N THR A 168 4.51 15.50 4.05
CA THR A 168 3.97 14.44 4.91
C THR A 168 2.66 14.84 5.61
N GLY A 169 2.55 16.10 6.09
CA GLY A 169 1.35 16.56 6.78
C GLY A 169 0.15 16.68 5.84
N LEU A 170 0.37 17.22 4.65
CA LEU A 170 -0.68 17.41 3.65
C LEU A 170 -1.08 16.08 2.98
N ARG A 171 -0.14 15.14 2.82
CA ARG A 171 -0.37 13.84 2.18
C ARG A 171 -1.51 13.05 2.83
N ALA A 172 -1.51 12.93 4.16
CA ALA A 172 -2.53 12.18 4.89
C ALA A 172 -3.92 12.81 4.77
N SER A 173 -4.03 14.14 4.91
CA SER A 173 -5.30 14.87 4.80
C SER A 173 -5.85 14.84 3.37
N MET A 174 -4.99 15.02 2.37
CA MET A 174 -5.38 14.95 0.96
C MET A 174 -5.86 13.55 0.56
N ARG A 175 -5.13 12.51 0.97
CA ARG A 175 -5.55 11.12 0.72
C ARG A 175 -6.95 10.84 1.26
N LYS A 176 -7.23 11.29 2.50
CA LYS A 176 -8.56 11.14 3.12
C LYS A 176 -9.62 11.90 2.33
N ALA A 177 -9.40 13.19 2.01
CA ALA A 177 -10.34 14.02 1.27
C ALA A 177 -10.65 13.44 -0.11
N VAL A 178 -9.62 12.98 -0.84
CA VAL A 178 -9.77 12.34 -2.15
C VAL A 178 -10.54 11.03 -2.03
N ALA A 179 -10.25 10.20 -1.02
CA ALA A 179 -10.96 8.94 -0.81
C ALA A 179 -12.46 9.17 -0.54
N GLU A 180 -12.79 10.12 0.34
CA GLU A 180 -14.17 10.49 0.68
C GLU A 180 -14.93 11.02 -0.55
N LEU A 181 -14.27 11.85 -1.36
CA LEU A 181 -14.86 12.39 -2.57
C LEU A 181 -15.16 11.33 -3.64
N LEU A 182 -14.19 10.45 -3.90
CA LEU A 182 -14.35 9.36 -4.88
C LEU A 182 -15.45 8.39 -4.44
N GLU A 183 -15.52 8.12 -3.13
CA GLU A 183 -16.57 7.29 -2.53
C GLU A 183 -17.95 7.95 -2.64
N ALA A 184 -18.08 9.23 -2.29
CA ALA A 184 -19.33 9.97 -2.41
C ALA A 184 -19.82 10.09 -3.87
N ALA A 185 -18.86 10.15 -4.83
CA ALA A 185 -19.17 10.16 -6.26
C ALA A 185 -19.43 8.76 -6.84
N GLY A 186 -19.24 7.68 -6.08
CA GLY A 186 -19.35 6.29 -6.56
C GLY A 186 -18.33 5.91 -7.63
N ILE A 187 -17.19 6.62 -7.70
CA ILE A 187 -16.17 6.41 -8.74
C ILE A 187 -15.26 5.25 -8.35
N THR A 188 -15.22 4.22 -9.18
CA THR A 188 -14.24 3.12 -9.04
C THR A 188 -12.83 3.65 -9.25
N THR A 189 -11.88 3.25 -8.40
CA THR A 189 -10.54 3.83 -8.43
C THR A 189 -9.45 2.78 -8.36
N ILE A 190 -8.43 2.91 -9.20
CA ILE A 190 -7.17 2.17 -9.10
C ILE A 190 -6.07 3.17 -8.74
N LEU A 191 -5.41 2.92 -7.63
CA LEU A 191 -4.23 3.65 -7.16
C LEU A 191 -3.00 2.80 -7.37
N VAL A 192 -2.00 3.31 -8.07
CA VAL A 192 -0.64 2.75 -8.06
C VAL A 192 0.20 3.58 -7.11
N THR A 193 0.88 2.93 -6.18
CA THR A 193 1.79 3.59 -5.25
C THR A 193 2.89 2.65 -4.80
N HIS A 194 4.02 3.19 -4.35
CA HIS A 194 5.05 2.48 -3.61
C HIS A 194 4.95 2.72 -2.09
N ASP A 195 4.06 3.60 -1.65
CA ASP A 195 3.82 3.91 -0.23
C ASP A 195 2.82 2.91 0.38
N GLN A 196 3.30 2.11 1.32
CA GLN A 196 2.50 1.10 2.03
C GLN A 196 1.33 1.71 2.81
N ALA A 197 1.58 2.86 3.47
CA ALA A 197 0.56 3.55 4.25
C ALA A 197 -0.56 4.10 3.36
N GLU A 198 -0.23 4.54 2.14
CA GLU A 198 -1.22 4.93 1.14
C GLU A 198 -2.10 3.75 0.76
N ALA A 199 -1.50 2.63 0.37
CA ALA A 199 -2.25 1.45 -0.03
C ALA A 199 -3.17 0.94 1.08
N LEU A 200 -2.63 0.76 2.29
CA LEU A 200 -3.38 0.19 3.42
C LEU A 200 -4.50 1.10 3.94
N SER A 201 -4.37 2.45 3.81
CA SER A 201 -5.35 3.39 4.34
C SER A 201 -6.34 3.94 3.32
N PHE A 202 -6.00 3.91 2.02
CA PHE A 202 -6.85 4.40 0.95
C PHE A 202 -7.77 3.31 0.38
N ALA A 203 -7.24 2.09 0.23
CA ALA A 203 -7.88 1.06 -0.56
C ALA A 203 -8.83 0.16 0.27
N SER A 204 -9.89 -0.32 -0.39
CA SER A 204 -10.72 -1.45 0.09
C SER A 204 -10.16 -2.80 -0.35
N GLN A 205 -9.34 -2.82 -1.42
CA GLN A 205 -8.64 -3.97 -1.96
C GLN A 205 -7.19 -3.60 -2.27
N VAL A 206 -6.24 -4.44 -1.91
CA VAL A 206 -4.81 -4.29 -2.25
C VAL A 206 -4.37 -5.46 -3.11
N ALA A 207 -3.64 -5.16 -4.17
CA ALA A 207 -3.01 -6.13 -5.06
C ALA A 207 -1.49 -5.94 -5.03
N VAL A 208 -0.76 -6.92 -4.50
CA VAL A 208 0.71 -6.89 -4.45
C VAL A 208 1.26 -7.53 -5.72
N MET A 209 1.99 -6.73 -6.51
CA MET A 209 2.56 -7.13 -7.79
C MET A 209 4.05 -7.39 -7.69
N ARG A 210 4.48 -8.50 -8.33
CA ARG A 210 5.89 -8.87 -8.46
C ARG A 210 6.12 -9.58 -9.80
N ASP A 211 7.21 -9.23 -10.48
CA ASP A 211 7.65 -9.89 -11.71
C ASP A 211 6.54 -10.04 -12.77
N GLY A 212 5.72 -8.98 -12.94
CA GLY A 212 4.61 -8.95 -13.89
C GLY A 212 3.37 -9.77 -13.51
N LEU A 213 3.26 -10.25 -12.27
CA LEU A 213 2.14 -11.03 -11.74
C LEU A 213 1.64 -10.47 -10.41
N PHE A 214 0.40 -10.75 -10.04
CA PHE A 214 -0.06 -10.51 -8.67
C PHE A 214 0.34 -11.68 -7.76
N SER A 215 1.11 -11.37 -6.71
CA SER A 215 1.48 -12.35 -5.66
C SER A 215 0.31 -12.64 -4.74
N GLN A 216 -0.43 -11.59 -4.36
CA GLN A 216 -1.63 -11.69 -3.52
C GLN A 216 -2.57 -10.51 -3.78
N VAL A 217 -3.87 -10.77 -3.76
CA VAL A 217 -4.94 -9.78 -3.84
C VAL A 217 -5.94 -10.06 -2.71
N GLY A 218 -6.37 -9.01 -1.99
CA GLY A 218 -7.32 -9.14 -0.89
C GLY A 218 -7.54 -7.82 -0.16
N THR A 219 -8.16 -7.84 1.00
CA THR A 219 -8.34 -6.65 1.83
C THR A 219 -7.02 -6.19 2.46
N PRO A 220 -6.85 -4.89 2.77
CA PRO A 220 -5.65 -4.40 3.45
C PRO A 220 -5.30 -5.18 4.72
N ARG A 221 -6.30 -5.50 5.55
CA ARG A 221 -6.11 -6.26 6.78
C ARG A 221 -5.67 -7.69 6.54
N GLU A 222 -6.27 -8.34 5.55
CA GLU A 222 -5.91 -9.72 5.17
C GLU A 222 -4.45 -9.80 4.73
N LEU A 223 -4.02 -8.92 3.80
CA LEU A 223 -2.65 -8.95 3.33
C LEU A 223 -1.64 -8.57 4.40
N TYR A 224 -1.99 -7.67 5.31
CA TYR A 224 -1.12 -7.24 6.39
C TYR A 224 -0.90 -8.34 7.45
N PHE A 225 -1.99 -9.00 7.89
CA PHE A 225 -1.92 -10.00 8.96
C PHE A 225 -1.76 -11.44 8.46
N HIS A 226 -2.18 -11.73 7.22
CA HIS A 226 -2.13 -13.06 6.59
C HIS A 226 -1.47 -13.00 5.21
N PRO A 227 -0.22 -12.51 5.13
CA PRO A 227 0.52 -12.47 3.86
C PRO A 227 0.80 -13.87 3.36
N LYS A 228 0.66 -14.10 2.03
CA LYS A 228 0.90 -15.40 1.41
C LYS A 228 2.34 -15.87 1.58
N ASP A 229 3.29 -14.95 1.56
CA ASP A 229 4.71 -15.24 1.67
C ASP A 229 5.47 -14.09 2.37
N ARG A 230 6.76 -14.35 2.63
CA ARG A 230 7.68 -13.40 3.25
C ARG A 230 7.78 -12.08 2.47
N MET A 231 7.79 -12.13 1.15
CA MET A 231 7.92 -10.92 0.33
C MET A 231 6.70 -10.00 0.50
N VAL A 232 5.49 -10.55 0.46
CA VAL A 232 4.26 -9.79 0.72
C VAL A 232 4.25 -9.22 2.15
N ALA A 233 4.71 -10.01 3.14
CA ALA A 233 4.81 -9.57 4.52
C ALA A 233 5.73 -8.35 4.68
N GLU A 234 6.97 -8.45 4.18
CA GLU A 234 8.01 -7.41 4.27
C GLU A 234 7.68 -6.20 3.39
N PHE A 235 6.98 -6.41 2.28
CA PHE A 235 6.58 -5.32 1.39
C PHE A 235 5.49 -4.42 2.02
N LEU A 236 4.57 -4.97 2.81
CA LEU A 236 3.46 -4.21 3.42
C LEU A 236 3.77 -3.64 4.80
N GLY A 237 4.93 -3.90 5.34
CA GLY A 237 5.38 -3.36 6.63
C GLY A 237 6.46 -4.22 7.26
N ASP A 238 7.04 -3.73 8.34
CA ASP A 238 8.02 -4.52 9.09
C ASP A 238 7.40 -5.84 9.57
N ALA A 239 8.17 -6.91 9.49
CA ALA A 239 7.75 -8.24 9.87
C ALA A 239 8.85 -8.96 10.65
N ILE A 240 8.49 -9.54 11.79
CA ILE A 240 9.35 -10.41 12.58
C ILE A 240 9.07 -11.83 12.13
N ILE A 241 10.00 -12.42 11.37
CA ILE A 241 9.86 -13.78 10.85
C ILE A 241 10.78 -14.72 11.61
N LEU A 242 10.18 -15.71 12.27
CA LEU A 242 10.88 -16.62 13.16
C LEU A 242 10.67 -18.09 12.73
N PRO A 243 11.67 -18.96 12.93
CA PRO A 243 11.47 -20.39 12.88
C PRO A 243 10.62 -20.83 14.06
N ALA A 244 9.77 -21.83 13.86
CA ALA A 244 8.93 -22.38 14.89
C ALA A 244 8.59 -23.85 14.63
N LYS A 245 8.16 -24.55 15.69
CA LYS A 245 7.43 -25.82 15.60
C LYS A 245 5.96 -25.56 15.93
N ILE A 246 5.06 -26.13 15.16
CA ILE A 246 3.63 -26.00 15.38
C ILE A 246 3.11 -27.26 16.04
N ALA A 247 2.48 -27.12 17.19
CA ALA A 247 1.81 -28.20 17.89
C ALA A 247 0.62 -27.66 18.72
N ASP A 248 -0.49 -28.36 18.69
CA ASP A 248 -1.68 -28.11 19.53
C ASP A 248 -2.20 -26.66 19.45
N GLY A 249 -2.17 -26.03 18.24
CA GLY A 249 -2.61 -24.64 18.03
C GLY A 249 -1.64 -23.57 18.53
N PHE A 250 -0.38 -23.95 18.78
CA PHE A 250 0.69 -23.05 19.20
C PHE A 250 1.95 -23.20 18.36
N ALA A 251 2.65 -22.10 18.17
CA ALA A 251 4.01 -22.05 17.66
C ALA A 251 4.98 -22.01 18.85
N ILE A 252 5.92 -22.94 18.88
CA ILE A 252 7.06 -22.95 19.80
C ILE A 252 8.20 -22.26 19.05
N SER A 253 8.57 -21.07 19.49
CA SER A 253 9.50 -20.17 18.82
C SER A 253 10.50 -19.59 19.82
N PRO A 254 11.55 -18.85 19.35
CA PRO A 254 12.45 -18.09 20.23
C PRO A 254 11.75 -17.06 21.12
N LEU A 255 10.54 -16.62 20.77
CA LEU A 255 9.71 -15.74 21.58
C LEU A 255 8.73 -16.53 22.50
N GLY A 256 9.00 -17.81 22.73
CA GLY A 256 8.17 -18.69 23.54
C GLY A 256 6.99 -19.29 22.77
N ARG A 257 5.97 -19.68 23.54
CA ARG A 257 4.76 -20.32 23.03
C ARG A 257 3.74 -19.26 22.58
N ILE A 258 3.43 -19.21 21.28
CA ILE A 258 2.55 -18.20 20.66
C ILE A 258 1.38 -18.91 19.99
N ALA A 259 0.16 -18.44 20.23
CA ALA A 259 -1.04 -18.99 19.57
C ALA A 259 -0.97 -18.78 18.04
N VAL A 260 -1.48 -19.75 17.28
CA VAL A 260 -1.61 -19.71 15.82
C VAL A 260 -3.01 -20.15 15.38
N ASP A 261 -3.37 -19.87 14.13
CA ASP A 261 -4.69 -20.23 13.59
C ASP A 261 -4.75 -21.64 12.97
N THR A 262 -3.68 -22.42 13.06
CA THR A 262 -3.65 -23.80 12.58
C THR A 262 -3.38 -24.78 13.72
N ALA A 263 -4.08 -25.90 13.71
CA ALA A 263 -3.80 -27.04 14.59
C ALA A 263 -2.89 -28.09 13.93
N GLU A 264 -2.56 -27.92 12.63
CA GLU A 264 -1.72 -28.85 11.90
C GLU A 264 -0.31 -28.87 12.50
N ARG A 265 0.14 -30.07 12.90
CA ARG A 265 1.49 -30.24 13.42
C ARG A 265 2.54 -30.09 12.33
N ARG A 266 3.52 -29.20 12.55
CA ARG A 266 4.67 -28.99 11.66
C ARG A 266 5.93 -28.91 12.51
N ASP A 267 6.89 -29.81 12.29
CA ASP A 267 8.17 -29.80 13.02
C ASP A 267 9.11 -28.67 12.52
N VAL A 268 8.93 -28.22 11.30
CA VAL A 268 9.62 -27.05 10.73
C VAL A 268 8.60 -26.12 10.11
N ALA A 269 8.48 -24.93 10.65
CA ALA A 269 7.60 -23.88 10.14
C ALA A 269 8.28 -22.50 10.29
N ARG A 270 7.76 -21.52 9.57
CA ARG A 270 8.05 -20.11 9.78
C ARG A 270 6.80 -19.39 10.20
N ILE A 271 6.91 -18.56 11.22
CA ILE A 271 5.82 -17.70 11.68
C ILE A 271 6.18 -16.23 11.48
N MET A 272 5.16 -15.42 11.31
CA MET A 272 5.29 -13.96 11.23
C MET A 272 4.51 -13.32 12.39
N LEU A 273 5.14 -12.31 12.98
CA LEU A 273 4.54 -11.34 13.88
C LEU A 273 4.76 -9.94 13.32
N ARG A 274 3.81 -9.04 13.55
CA ARG A 274 4.06 -7.62 13.34
C ARG A 274 4.75 -7.03 14.57
N PRO A 275 5.67 -6.03 14.40
CA PRO A 275 6.41 -5.45 15.54
C PRO A 275 5.53 -4.93 16.68
N GLU A 276 4.33 -4.43 16.37
CA GLU A 276 3.36 -3.95 17.35
C GLU A 276 2.74 -5.06 18.21
N GLN A 277 2.82 -6.33 17.78
CA GLN A 277 2.37 -7.48 18.56
C GLN A 277 3.35 -7.83 19.69
N VAL A 278 4.59 -7.38 19.59
CA VAL A 278 5.60 -7.63 20.65
C VAL A 278 5.57 -6.47 21.63
N ILE A 279 5.01 -6.70 22.80
CA ILE A 279 4.90 -5.74 23.90
C ILE A 279 6.18 -5.77 24.73
N LEU A 280 6.77 -4.60 24.92
CA LEU A 280 7.99 -4.38 25.67
C LEU A 280 7.65 -3.66 26.97
N LYS A 281 8.11 -4.21 28.10
CA LYS A 281 8.00 -3.57 29.44
C LYS A 281 9.37 -3.49 30.08
N ARG A 282 9.75 -2.32 30.57
CA ARG A 282 11.00 -2.12 31.31
C ARG A 282 11.00 -2.99 32.56
N THR A 283 12.16 -3.53 32.92
CA THR A 283 12.37 -4.32 34.13
C THR A 283 13.79 -4.11 34.64
N SER A 284 14.06 -4.45 35.89
CA SER A 284 15.43 -4.46 36.45
C SER A 284 16.05 -5.85 36.29
N ARG A 285 17.38 -5.96 36.41
CA ARG A 285 18.09 -7.25 36.46
C ARG A 285 17.64 -8.10 37.63
N GLU A 286 17.23 -7.50 38.75
CA GLU A 286 16.69 -8.20 39.92
C GLU A 286 15.31 -8.81 39.62
N GLY A 287 14.52 -8.20 38.76
CA GLY A 287 13.22 -8.71 38.29
C GLY A 287 13.30 -9.91 37.36
N MET A 288 14.51 -10.30 36.92
CA MET A 288 14.72 -11.53 36.13
C MET A 288 14.65 -12.83 36.97
N SER A 289 14.75 -12.69 38.28
CA SER A 289 14.72 -13.86 39.18
C SER A 289 13.27 -14.26 39.48
N GLY A 290 12.78 -15.37 38.93
CA GLY A 290 11.55 -15.96 39.45
C GLY A 290 10.62 -16.72 38.53
N THR A 291 10.71 -16.60 37.20
CA THR A 291 9.82 -17.37 36.31
C THR A 291 10.53 -17.81 35.03
N PRO A 292 10.73 -19.11 34.82
CA PRO A 292 11.39 -19.66 33.61
C PRO A 292 10.66 -19.34 32.30
N GLU A 293 9.40 -18.94 32.37
CA GLU A 293 8.54 -18.67 31.19
C GLU A 293 8.59 -17.22 30.71
N MET A 294 9.24 -16.30 31.45
CA MET A 294 9.33 -14.90 31.07
C MET A 294 10.49 -14.66 30.09
N LEU A 295 10.21 -14.01 28.99
CA LEU A 295 11.19 -13.66 28.00
C LEU A 295 11.80 -12.28 28.30
N PHE A 296 13.12 -12.24 28.39
CA PHE A 296 13.90 -11.02 28.64
C PHE A 296 14.81 -10.71 27.46
N ALA A 297 15.02 -9.41 27.22
CA ALA A 297 15.93 -8.94 26.21
C ALA A 297 16.68 -7.70 26.67
N GLU A 298 17.86 -7.49 26.12
CA GLU A 298 18.66 -6.28 26.30
C GLU A 298 18.45 -5.36 25.09
N VAL A 299 18.24 -4.07 25.33
CA VAL A 299 18.16 -3.06 24.29
C VAL A 299 19.55 -2.81 23.74
N THR A 300 19.75 -3.13 22.47
CA THR A 300 21.06 -2.95 21.78
C THR A 300 21.12 -1.66 20.96
N ASP A 301 19.95 -1.12 20.54
CA ASP A 301 19.83 0.14 19.84
C ASP A 301 18.44 0.76 20.07
N SER A 302 18.37 2.10 20.06
CA SER A 302 17.12 2.84 20.27
C SER A 302 17.16 4.14 19.47
N GLU A 303 16.49 4.17 18.34
CA GLU A 303 16.40 5.32 17.43
C GLU A 303 15.07 6.05 17.64
N PHE A 304 15.15 7.31 18.10
CA PHE A 304 13.99 8.17 18.32
C PHE A 304 13.63 8.92 17.04
N ALA A 305 12.41 8.72 16.55
CA ALA A 305 11.85 9.40 15.37
C ALA A 305 10.55 10.17 15.69
N GLY A 306 10.52 10.86 16.84
CA GLY A 306 9.36 11.66 17.26
C GLY A 306 8.23 10.79 17.85
N ALA A 307 7.10 10.67 17.16
CA ALA A 307 5.95 9.92 17.67
C ALA A 307 6.24 8.42 17.91
N MET A 308 7.19 7.86 17.16
CA MET A 308 7.61 6.46 17.26
C MET A 308 9.12 6.39 17.52
N CYS A 309 9.56 5.30 18.14
CA CYS A 309 10.95 4.89 18.19
C CYS A 309 11.11 3.48 17.63
N THR A 310 12.25 3.23 17.00
CA THR A 310 12.69 1.89 16.58
C THR A 310 13.66 1.37 17.63
N VAL A 311 13.39 0.20 18.18
CA VAL A 311 14.18 -0.42 19.25
C VAL A 311 14.69 -1.76 18.76
N ALA A 312 16.00 -1.95 18.77
CA ALA A 312 16.62 -3.25 18.53
C ALA A 312 16.87 -3.94 19.89
N VAL A 313 16.44 -5.19 20.02
CA VAL A 313 16.62 -5.96 21.25
C VAL A 313 17.26 -7.30 20.96
N ARG A 314 18.16 -7.74 21.84
CA ARG A 314 18.78 -9.06 21.85
C ARG A 314 18.18 -9.90 22.98
N LEU A 315 17.69 -11.09 22.65
CA LEU A 315 17.14 -12.02 23.64
C LEU A 315 18.23 -12.48 24.61
N LEU A 316 17.91 -12.49 25.91
CA LEU A 316 18.81 -12.95 26.97
C LEU A 316 18.52 -14.40 27.38
N ASN A 317 17.26 -14.82 27.32
CA ASN A 317 16.83 -16.18 27.57
C ASN A 317 15.83 -16.55 26.44
N SER A 318 16.24 -17.42 25.56
CA SER A 318 15.35 -17.99 24.55
C SER A 318 15.09 -19.45 24.91
N PRO A 319 13.84 -19.91 24.93
CA PRO A 319 13.58 -21.36 25.02
C PRO A 319 14.15 -21.98 23.72
N ASP A 320 14.99 -23.02 23.88
CA ASP A 320 15.69 -23.69 22.78
C ASP A 320 14.71 -24.22 21.72
N PRO A 321 14.65 -23.64 20.50
CA PRO A 321 14.16 -24.37 19.34
C PRO A 321 15.35 -25.03 18.63
N PRO A 322 15.14 -26.09 17.83
CA PRO A 322 16.20 -26.92 17.24
C PRO A 322 17.17 -26.21 16.28
N ASP A 323 16.99 -24.91 15.99
CA ASP A 323 17.87 -24.07 15.18
C ASP A 323 18.17 -22.70 15.84
N ALA A 324 18.26 -22.66 17.17
CA ALA A 324 18.55 -21.43 17.92
C ALA A 324 19.87 -20.75 17.53
N ALA A 325 20.79 -21.46 16.88
CA ALA A 325 22.04 -20.90 16.37
C ALA A 325 21.83 -19.82 15.28
N ALA A 326 20.71 -19.84 14.55
CA ALA A 326 20.43 -18.89 13.47
C ALA A 326 19.87 -17.53 13.96
N ILE A 327 19.32 -17.42 15.16
CA ILE A 327 18.71 -16.21 15.70
C ILE A 327 19.52 -15.60 16.86
N GLY A 328 20.44 -16.36 17.46
CA GLY A 328 21.15 -15.97 18.68
C GLY A 328 21.90 -14.63 18.63
N ASN A 329 22.15 -14.06 17.45
CA ASN A 329 22.83 -12.79 17.29
C ASN A 329 22.06 -11.73 16.46
N THR A 330 20.93 -12.06 15.84
CA THR A 330 20.18 -11.07 15.06
C THR A 330 19.20 -10.33 15.99
N PRO A 331 19.35 -9.00 16.17
CA PRO A 331 18.45 -8.26 17.03
C PRO A 331 17.04 -8.25 16.44
N LEU A 332 16.05 -8.34 17.31
CA LEU A 332 14.64 -8.12 16.93
C LEU A 332 14.38 -6.62 16.87
N ILE A 333 13.82 -6.17 15.74
CA ILE A 333 13.45 -4.77 15.54
C ILE A 333 12.00 -4.59 15.95
N LEU A 334 11.76 -3.69 16.90
CA LEU A 334 10.45 -3.38 17.45
C LEU A 334 10.13 -1.91 17.24
N ARG A 335 8.84 -1.57 17.09
CA ARG A 335 8.37 -0.19 17.05
C ARG A 335 7.57 0.14 18.30
N LYS A 336 7.86 1.28 18.93
CA LYS A 336 7.23 1.75 20.15
C LYS A 336 6.86 3.23 20.04
N PRO A 337 5.88 3.70 20.86
CA PRO A 337 5.68 5.13 21.03
C PRO A 337 6.97 5.80 21.51
N GLY A 338 7.30 6.95 20.94
CA GLY A 338 8.55 7.65 21.25
C GLY A 338 8.68 8.07 22.73
N MET A 339 7.55 8.30 23.43
CA MET A 339 7.52 8.59 24.87
C MET A 339 8.06 7.43 25.74
N ASP A 340 7.94 6.19 25.25
CA ASP A 340 8.31 4.99 25.98
C ASP A 340 9.63 4.38 25.48
N ALA A 341 10.43 5.15 24.72
CA ALA A 341 11.70 4.69 24.18
C ALA A 341 12.64 4.23 25.32
N PRO A 342 13.02 2.95 25.38
CA PRO A 342 14.01 2.48 26.36
C PRO A 342 15.40 2.94 25.94
N ALA A 343 16.30 3.10 26.92
CA ALA A 343 17.70 3.40 26.65
C ALA A 343 18.48 2.12 26.27
N VAL A 344 19.56 2.31 25.51
CA VAL A 344 20.51 1.23 25.20
C VAL A 344 21.10 0.65 26.49
N GLY A 345 21.16 -0.66 26.59
CA GLY A 345 21.58 -1.41 27.78
C GLY A 345 20.50 -1.66 28.82
N GLU A 346 19.30 -1.09 28.67
CA GLU A 346 18.16 -1.44 29.54
C GLU A 346 17.68 -2.88 29.27
N ILE A 347 17.26 -3.53 30.36
CA ILE A 347 16.64 -4.85 30.31
C ILE A 347 15.13 -4.66 30.21
N VAL A 348 14.54 -5.41 29.29
CA VAL A 348 13.11 -5.38 29.01
C VAL A 348 12.52 -6.77 29.02
N ARG A 349 11.28 -6.87 29.49
CA ARG A 349 10.47 -8.08 29.38
C ARG A 349 9.65 -8.00 28.09
N LEU A 350 9.67 -9.07 27.30
CA LEU A 350 8.88 -9.19 26.09
C LEU A 350 7.66 -10.08 26.32
N THR A 351 6.53 -9.70 25.73
CA THR A 351 5.32 -10.53 25.65
C THR A 351 4.72 -10.37 24.27
N VAL A 352 4.17 -11.46 23.71
CA VAL A 352 3.50 -11.41 22.41
C VAL A 352 2.00 -11.30 22.62
N SER A 353 1.35 -10.41 21.90
CA SER A 353 -0.10 -10.21 21.89
C SER A 353 -0.70 -10.74 20.61
N GLY A 354 -1.85 -11.44 20.71
CA GLY A 354 -2.55 -12.01 19.56
C GLY A 354 -1.91 -13.31 19.07
N LYS A 355 -2.15 -13.60 17.77
CA LYS A 355 -1.70 -14.85 17.13
C LYS A 355 -0.60 -14.54 16.12
N ALA A 356 0.32 -15.49 15.94
CA ALA A 356 1.28 -15.45 14.86
C ALA A 356 0.66 -16.04 13.58
N HIS A 357 0.98 -15.45 12.44
CA HIS A 357 0.68 -16.02 11.13
C HIS A 357 1.69 -17.13 10.80
N VAL A 358 1.22 -18.27 10.30
CA VAL A 358 2.06 -19.39 9.87
C VAL A 358 2.12 -19.37 8.36
N PHE A 359 3.33 -19.24 7.81
CA PHE A 359 3.51 -19.37 6.34
C PHE A 359 3.27 -20.81 5.90
N ALA A 360 2.71 -20.95 4.68
CA ALA A 360 2.41 -22.26 4.07
C ALA A 360 3.66 -23.10 3.80
#